data_4575b73d42372f156f45b3d9d036f535
#
_entry.id   4575b73d42372f156f45b3d9d036f535
#
_cell.length_a   1.000
_cell.length_b   1.000
_cell.length_c   1.000
_cell.angle_alpha   90.00
_cell.angle_beta   90.00
_cell.angle_gamma   90.00
#
_symmetry.space_group_name_H-M   'P 1'
#
loop_
_entity.id
_entity.type
_entity.pdbx_description
1 polymer ?
#
loop_
_entity_poly.entity_id
_entity_poly.type
_entity_poly.pdbx_seq_one_letter_code
_entity_poly.pdbx_strand_id
1 'polypeptide(L)'
;MATLIHELIFDAAQRAPHAPALSWQGEELDYAALAQSVRAGAGALLTLGLQRGARVAVYLEKRPENVSAMFGAAAAGGVFVPINPLLKPDQVAYILADCNVAILVTSRERLAQLAPALAACPDLQTVLLTGDGDLQASLGGVRLLSWNAMPASGAPAPMPHTVIDTDMAAILYTSGSTGRPKGVVLSHRNMLAGALSVSGYLRNTPQDRILCVLPLSFDYGLSQLTTAFASGACAVLMNYLLLRDIVEAVEQEAITGLAAVPPLWVQLSQLSWPLSTPLRYITNSGGVMQRSTLDRLRQSLPRTQVYLMYGLTEAFRSTYLAPEQLERRPDSIGQAIPNAEVLVLRPDGSVCEADEPGELVHRGALVALGYWNDAARTVERFKPLPPQASGLVLPELAVWSGDTVRRDAEGYLYFVGRSDDMIKTSGYRVSPAEVEEVAYASGLVGEAAALGLPHAVLGQAIALLVTPAPGVALERDSVLAACRARLPGYMVPLWVEIRDGVLPRNPNGKIDRPLLARELARAYAVQTGDAA
;
A
#
# COMPACT_ATOMS: atom_id res chain seq x y z
N MET A 1 -6.59 25.34 -9.11
CA MET A 1 -7.01 24.15 -8.30
C MET A 1 -6.58 22.92 -9.09
N ALA A 2 -5.80 22.05 -8.49
CA ALA A 2 -5.28 20.85 -9.15
C ALA A 2 -6.40 19.96 -9.70
N THR A 3 -6.22 19.45 -10.90
CA THR A 3 -7.08 18.42 -11.55
C THR A 3 -6.31 17.12 -11.77
N LEU A 4 -4.97 17.22 -11.84
CA LEU A 4 -4.06 16.11 -11.99
C LEU A 4 -3.19 15.97 -10.73
N ILE A 5 -2.77 14.77 -10.40
CA ILE A 5 -2.08 14.51 -9.11
C ILE A 5 -0.75 15.26 -8.97
N HIS A 6 0.00 15.44 -10.04
CA HIS A 6 1.26 16.18 -10.02
C HIS A 6 1.07 17.71 -9.85
N GLU A 7 -0.11 18.24 -10.18
CA GLU A 7 -0.43 19.65 -10.00
C GLU A 7 -0.52 20.05 -8.53
N LEU A 8 -0.69 19.09 -7.60
CA LEU A 8 -0.60 19.38 -6.16
C LEU A 8 0.75 20.04 -5.81
N ILE A 9 1.84 19.57 -6.40
CA ILE A 9 3.19 20.13 -6.21
C ILE A 9 3.30 21.49 -6.92
N PHE A 10 2.78 21.60 -8.13
CA PHE A 10 2.86 22.84 -8.92
C PHE A 10 2.02 23.97 -8.33
N ASP A 11 0.79 23.67 -7.87
CA ASP A 11 -0.06 24.63 -7.19
C ASP A 11 0.57 25.11 -5.86
N ALA A 12 1.19 24.19 -5.10
CA ALA A 12 1.90 24.56 -3.87
C ALA A 12 3.11 25.44 -4.17
N ALA A 13 3.90 25.11 -5.22
CA ALA A 13 5.03 25.92 -5.66
C ALA A 13 4.62 27.32 -6.13
N GLN A 14 3.45 27.48 -6.74
CA GLN A 14 2.92 28.79 -7.13
C GLN A 14 2.49 29.62 -5.91
N ARG A 15 1.90 28.98 -4.90
CA ARG A 15 1.44 29.68 -3.69
C ARG A 15 2.57 30.07 -2.74
N ALA A 16 3.54 29.16 -2.55
CA ALA A 16 4.62 29.32 -1.59
C ALA A 16 5.90 28.60 -2.08
N PRO A 17 6.63 29.19 -3.07
CA PRO A 17 7.76 28.53 -3.73
C PRO A 17 8.87 28.11 -2.76
N HIS A 18 9.12 28.90 -1.71
CA HIS A 18 10.20 28.66 -0.74
C HIS A 18 9.74 27.94 0.54
N ALA A 19 8.48 27.48 0.60
CA ALA A 19 8.04 26.64 1.69
C ALA A 19 8.68 25.23 1.57
N PRO A 20 9.04 24.57 2.71
CA PRO A 20 9.58 23.22 2.68
C PRO A 20 8.58 22.24 2.07
N ALA A 21 9.00 21.45 1.07
CA ALA A 21 8.18 20.45 0.40
C ALA A 21 8.58 19.02 0.79
N LEU A 22 9.89 18.76 0.80
CA LEU A 22 10.47 17.48 1.21
C LEU A 22 11.61 17.72 2.19
N SER A 23 11.73 16.83 3.19
CA SER A 23 12.95 16.65 4.00
C SER A 23 13.45 15.22 3.85
N TRP A 24 14.75 15.06 3.67
CA TRP A 24 15.40 13.76 3.57
C TRP A 24 16.81 13.82 4.11
N GLN A 25 17.12 13.02 5.13
CA GLN A 25 18.44 12.97 5.79
C GLN A 25 18.93 14.35 6.28
N GLY A 26 18.02 15.20 6.74
CA GLY A 26 18.34 16.55 7.22
C GLY A 26 18.47 17.60 6.12
N GLU A 27 18.37 17.24 4.85
CA GLU A 27 18.33 18.17 3.73
C GLU A 27 16.89 18.50 3.35
N GLU A 28 16.60 19.78 3.13
CA GLU A 28 15.26 20.24 2.72
C GLU A 28 15.26 20.71 1.25
N LEU A 29 14.23 20.28 0.53
CA LEU A 29 13.84 20.84 -0.76
C LEU A 29 12.60 21.71 -0.57
N ASP A 30 12.64 22.93 -1.08
CA ASP A 30 11.45 23.77 -1.18
C ASP A 30 10.53 23.34 -2.34
N TYR A 31 9.31 23.87 -2.37
CA TYR A 31 8.33 23.55 -3.42
C TYR A 31 8.80 23.96 -4.81
N ALA A 32 9.58 25.06 -4.96
CA ALA A 32 10.14 25.49 -6.25
C ALA A 32 11.12 24.44 -6.79
N ALA A 33 12.05 23.98 -5.95
CA ALA A 33 13.04 22.95 -6.30
C ALA A 33 12.38 21.61 -6.60
N LEU A 34 11.39 21.20 -5.79
CA LEU A 34 10.63 19.98 -6.06
C LEU A 34 9.86 20.06 -7.38
N ALA A 35 9.17 21.16 -7.63
CA ALA A 35 8.45 21.36 -8.89
C ALA A 35 9.39 21.36 -10.09
N GLN A 36 10.59 21.94 -9.96
CA GLN A 36 11.63 21.88 -10.99
C GLN A 36 12.10 20.46 -11.23
N SER A 37 12.36 19.67 -10.17
CA SER A 37 12.76 18.27 -10.28
C SER A 37 11.70 17.40 -10.95
N VAL A 38 10.42 17.61 -10.63
CA VAL A 38 9.29 16.92 -11.28
C VAL A 38 9.20 17.27 -12.76
N ARG A 39 9.34 18.57 -13.13
CA ARG A 39 9.36 18.99 -14.55
C ARG A 39 10.56 18.44 -15.30
N ALA A 40 11.73 18.43 -14.69
CA ALA A 40 12.95 17.85 -15.28
C ALA A 40 12.77 16.34 -15.52
N GLY A 41 12.23 15.61 -14.54
CA GLY A 41 11.90 14.19 -14.67
C GLY A 41 10.90 13.94 -15.79
N ALA A 42 9.83 14.74 -15.88
CA ALA A 42 8.86 14.64 -16.97
C ALA A 42 9.51 14.90 -18.35
N GLY A 43 10.30 15.94 -18.48
CA GLY A 43 11.03 16.26 -19.72
C GLY A 43 12.00 15.15 -20.14
N ALA A 44 12.70 14.56 -19.17
CA ALA A 44 13.58 13.42 -19.37
C ALA A 44 12.82 12.20 -19.91
N LEU A 45 11.70 11.84 -19.30
CA LEU A 45 10.86 10.73 -19.72
C LEU A 45 10.28 10.94 -21.11
N LEU A 46 9.83 12.15 -21.44
CA LEU A 46 9.36 12.51 -22.79
C LEU A 46 10.48 12.43 -23.83
N THR A 47 11.69 12.86 -23.51
CA THR A 47 12.87 12.74 -24.38
C THR A 47 13.22 11.27 -24.68
N LEU A 48 12.96 10.38 -23.71
CA LEU A 48 13.11 8.93 -23.88
C LEU A 48 11.98 8.30 -24.72
N GLY A 49 10.97 9.07 -25.14
CA GLY A 49 9.87 8.63 -25.95
C GLY A 49 8.70 8.06 -25.13
N LEU A 50 8.56 8.42 -23.86
CA LEU A 50 7.42 7.97 -23.03
C LEU A 50 6.10 8.35 -23.71
N GLN A 51 5.27 7.35 -23.98
CA GLN A 51 3.95 7.54 -24.56
C GLN A 51 2.90 7.77 -23.45
N ARG A 52 1.77 8.42 -23.81
CA ARG A 52 0.61 8.55 -22.89
C ARG A 52 0.17 7.18 -22.39
N GLY A 53 0.01 7.07 -21.08
CA GLY A 53 -0.39 5.83 -20.42
C GLY A 53 0.71 4.77 -20.33
N ALA A 54 1.94 5.02 -20.83
CA ALA A 54 3.05 4.09 -20.66
C ALA A 54 3.50 4.05 -19.18
N ARG A 55 3.94 2.87 -18.73
CA ARG A 55 4.27 2.64 -17.31
C ARG A 55 5.73 2.93 -17.05
N VAL A 56 5.94 3.67 -15.95
CA VAL A 56 7.25 3.98 -15.38
C VAL A 56 7.31 3.36 -14.00
N ALA A 57 8.09 2.29 -13.84
CA ALA A 57 8.29 1.68 -12.53
C ALA A 57 9.34 2.44 -11.73
N VAL A 58 9.10 2.56 -10.41
CA VAL A 58 10.04 3.16 -9.47
C VAL A 58 10.36 2.14 -8.38
N TYR A 59 11.58 1.60 -8.41
CA TYR A 59 12.06 0.60 -7.47
C TYR A 59 13.23 1.17 -6.66
N LEU A 60 12.87 2.02 -5.68
CA LEU A 60 13.79 2.77 -4.83
C LEU A 60 13.28 2.81 -3.39
N GLU A 61 14.19 3.00 -2.45
CA GLU A 61 13.87 3.47 -1.10
C GLU A 61 13.27 4.88 -1.16
N LYS A 62 12.70 5.34 -0.04
CA LYS A 62 12.22 6.72 0.06
C LYS A 62 13.40 7.70 -0.04
N ARG A 63 13.36 8.51 -1.08
CA ARG A 63 14.35 9.54 -1.41
C ARG A 63 13.74 10.54 -2.41
N PRO A 64 14.29 11.75 -2.58
CA PRO A 64 13.71 12.76 -3.46
C PRO A 64 13.50 12.28 -4.90
N GLU A 65 14.42 11.48 -5.45
CA GLU A 65 14.30 10.95 -6.82
C GLU A 65 13.12 9.97 -6.97
N ASN A 66 12.75 9.24 -5.91
CA ASN A 66 11.54 8.41 -5.92
C ASN A 66 10.30 9.28 -6.16
N VAL A 67 10.18 10.41 -5.44
CA VAL A 67 9.07 11.36 -5.58
C VAL A 67 9.10 12.01 -6.96
N SER A 68 10.25 12.53 -7.38
CA SER A 68 10.42 13.20 -8.68
C SER A 68 10.12 12.26 -9.86
N ALA A 69 10.47 10.97 -9.75
CA ALA A 69 10.18 9.97 -10.79
C ALA A 69 8.68 9.66 -10.88
N MET A 70 8.00 9.45 -9.74
CA MET A 70 6.55 9.16 -9.74
C MET A 70 5.74 10.34 -10.26
N PHE A 71 5.93 11.52 -9.69
CA PHE A 71 5.17 12.70 -10.10
C PHE A 71 5.61 13.23 -11.47
N GLY A 72 6.88 13.02 -11.86
CA GLY A 72 7.39 13.30 -13.21
C GLY A 72 6.75 12.39 -14.25
N ALA A 73 6.58 11.10 -13.97
CA ALA A 73 5.84 10.18 -14.86
C ALA A 73 4.40 10.64 -15.07
N ALA A 74 3.70 11.00 -13.97
CA ALA A 74 2.33 11.54 -14.06
C ALA A 74 2.29 12.88 -14.83
N ALA A 75 3.27 13.76 -14.64
CA ALA A 75 3.37 15.03 -15.36
C ALA A 75 3.70 14.84 -16.85
N ALA A 76 4.37 13.73 -17.21
CA ALA A 76 4.63 13.35 -18.60
C ALA A 76 3.46 12.60 -19.27
N GLY A 77 2.34 12.42 -18.58
CA GLY A 77 1.18 11.65 -19.08
C GLY A 77 1.39 10.14 -19.03
N GLY A 78 2.41 9.67 -18.32
CA GLY A 78 2.64 8.26 -18.02
C GLY A 78 1.96 7.82 -16.73
N VAL A 79 2.09 6.54 -16.42
CA VAL A 79 1.53 5.89 -15.23
C VAL A 79 2.67 5.41 -14.36
N PHE A 80 2.78 5.90 -13.13
CA PHE A 80 3.83 5.42 -12.23
C PHE A 80 3.44 4.13 -11.53
N VAL A 81 4.42 3.25 -11.35
CA VAL A 81 4.27 1.96 -10.68
C VAL A 81 5.31 1.89 -9.55
N PRO A 82 4.95 2.30 -8.32
CA PRO A 82 5.88 2.23 -7.21
C PRO A 82 6.01 0.78 -6.74
N ILE A 83 7.23 0.29 -6.70
CA ILE A 83 7.53 -1.09 -6.31
C ILE A 83 8.09 -1.10 -4.89
N ASN A 84 7.56 -2.02 -4.07
CA ASN A 84 8.04 -2.17 -2.69
C ASN A 84 9.54 -2.58 -2.69
N PRO A 85 10.42 -1.79 -2.05
CA PRO A 85 11.84 -2.08 -2.01
C PRO A 85 12.22 -3.38 -1.29
N LEU A 86 11.29 -4.02 -0.59
CA LEU A 86 11.49 -5.30 0.09
C LEU A 86 11.23 -6.52 -0.81
N LEU A 87 10.65 -6.33 -2.01
CA LEU A 87 10.36 -7.42 -2.93
C LEU A 87 11.64 -8.05 -3.48
N LYS A 88 11.57 -9.35 -3.74
CA LYS A 88 12.65 -10.11 -4.36
C LYS A 88 12.68 -9.91 -5.88
N PRO A 89 13.82 -10.16 -6.55
CA PRO A 89 13.97 -9.93 -8.00
C PRO A 89 12.86 -10.54 -8.87
N ASP A 90 12.47 -11.78 -8.61
CA ASP A 90 11.41 -12.45 -9.39
C ASP A 90 10.05 -11.77 -9.24
N GLN A 91 9.72 -11.29 -8.04
CA GLN A 91 8.49 -10.55 -7.78
C GLN A 91 8.50 -9.18 -8.46
N VAL A 92 9.66 -8.52 -8.48
CA VAL A 92 9.83 -7.25 -9.22
C VAL A 92 9.70 -7.50 -10.72
N ALA A 93 10.37 -8.51 -11.26
CA ALA A 93 10.29 -8.87 -12.69
C ALA A 93 8.85 -9.21 -13.09
N TYR A 94 8.10 -9.94 -12.24
CA TYR A 94 6.69 -10.19 -12.48
C TYR A 94 5.90 -8.89 -12.64
N ILE A 95 6.06 -7.92 -11.74
CA ILE A 95 5.38 -6.62 -11.82
C ILE A 95 5.76 -5.87 -13.10
N LEU A 96 7.06 -5.85 -13.44
CA LEU A 96 7.55 -5.18 -14.64
C LEU A 96 6.93 -5.77 -15.91
N ALA A 97 6.84 -7.10 -15.99
CA ALA A 97 6.27 -7.80 -17.12
C ALA A 97 4.74 -7.67 -17.18
N ASP A 98 4.05 -7.87 -16.05
CA ASP A 98 2.59 -7.86 -15.96
C ASP A 98 1.99 -6.51 -16.38
N CYS A 99 2.59 -5.40 -15.98
CA CYS A 99 2.11 -4.08 -16.36
C CYS A 99 2.86 -3.44 -17.54
N ASN A 100 3.64 -4.23 -18.31
CA ASN A 100 4.31 -3.78 -19.53
C ASN A 100 5.14 -2.51 -19.28
N VAL A 101 6.03 -2.54 -18.28
CA VAL A 101 6.87 -1.40 -17.91
C VAL A 101 7.86 -1.08 -19.02
N ALA A 102 7.84 0.16 -19.50
CA ALA A 102 8.77 0.64 -20.52
C ALA A 102 10.06 1.23 -19.91
N ILE A 103 9.94 1.89 -18.76
CA ILE A 103 11.06 2.56 -18.09
C ILE A 103 11.08 2.16 -16.61
N LEU A 104 12.25 1.76 -16.12
CA LEU A 104 12.49 1.49 -14.70
C LEU A 104 13.43 2.53 -14.12
N VAL A 105 13.04 3.17 -13.01
CA VAL A 105 13.90 4.03 -12.21
C VAL A 105 14.34 3.26 -10.97
N THR A 106 15.66 3.08 -10.79
CA THR A 106 16.21 2.27 -9.68
C THR A 106 17.64 2.71 -9.31
N SER A 107 18.23 2.11 -8.28
CA SER A 107 19.64 2.30 -7.92
C SER A 107 20.53 1.23 -8.57
N ARG A 108 21.86 1.46 -8.55
CA ARG A 108 22.84 0.51 -9.08
C ARG A 108 22.83 -0.81 -8.32
N GLU A 109 22.74 -0.74 -7.00
CA GLU A 109 22.74 -1.89 -6.11
C GLU A 109 21.52 -2.78 -6.37
N ARG A 110 20.35 -2.13 -6.56
CA ARG A 110 19.12 -2.84 -6.89
C ARG A 110 19.14 -3.43 -8.29
N LEU A 111 19.67 -2.70 -9.26
CA LEU A 111 19.85 -3.22 -10.61
C LEU A 111 20.74 -4.45 -10.63
N ALA A 112 21.84 -4.45 -9.89
CA ALA A 112 22.75 -5.62 -9.81
C ALA A 112 22.03 -6.88 -9.33
N GLN A 113 21.10 -6.74 -8.38
CA GLN A 113 20.28 -7.86 -7.90
C GLN A 113 19.19 -8.27 -8.90
N LEU A 114 18.60 -7.29 -9.61
CA LEU A 114 17.49 -7.50 -10.52
C LEU A 114 17.92 -7.97 -11.93
N ALA A 115 19.15 -7.67 -12.34
CA ALA A 115 19.66 -7.90 -13.69
C ALA A 115 19.38 -9.30 -14.25
N PRO A 116 19.56 -10.41 -13.49
CA PRO A 116 19.29 -11.76 -13.99
C PRO A 116 17.79 -11.98 -14.36
N ALA A 117 16.88 -11.28 -13.67
CA ALA A 117 15.45 -11.43 -13.86
C ALA A 117 14.87 -10.54 -14.98
N LEU A 118 15.63 -9.53 -15.45
CA LEU A 118 15.16 -8.59 -16.49
C LEU A 118 14.90 -9.24 -17.86
N ALA A 119 15.48 -10.39 -18.13
CA ALA A 119 15.19 -11.16 -19.35
C ALA A 119 13.70 -11.55 -19.49
N ALA A 120 12.96 -11.59 -18.35
CA ALA A 120 11.52 -11.84 -18.33
C ALA A 120 10.66 -10.58 -18.55
N CYS A 121 11.27 -9.41 -18.82
CA CYS A 121 10.58 -8.13 -18.98
C CYS A 121 10.70 -7.61 -20.42
N PRO A 122 9.92 -8.14 -21.37
CA PRO A 122 10.11 -7.88 -22.82
C PRO A 122 9.84 -6.42 -23.22
N ASP A 123 9.02 -5.69 -22.46
CA ASP A 123 8.65 -4.32 -22.77
C ASP A 123 9.63 -3.29 -22.17
N LEU A 124 10.55 -3.71 -21.31
CA LEU A 124 11.51 -2.83 -20.64
C LEU A 124 12.57 -2.34 -21.65
N GLN A 125 12.56 -1.04 -21.93
CA GLN A 125 13.46 -0.41 -22.90
C GLN A 125 14.62 0.34 -22.24
N THR A 126 14.36 0.95 -21.07
CA THR A 126 15.34 1.82 -20.42
C THR A 126 15.30 1.65 -18.90
N VAL A 127 16.49 1.61 -18.30
CA VAL A 127 16.67 1.72 -16.84
C VAL A 127 17.38 3.04 -16.56
N LEU A 128 16.76 3.86 -15.71
CA LEU A 128 17.32 5.10 -15.20
C LEU A 128 17.90 4.85 -13.81
N LEU A 129 19.19 5.07 -13.67
CA LEU A 129 19.93 4.82 -12.44
C LEU A 129 20.13 6.09 -11.65
N THR A 130 19.67 6.09 -10.40
CA THR A 130 19.95 7.16 -9.43
C THR A 130 21.36 6.99 -8.83
N GLY A 131 21.95 8.11 -8.37
CA GLY A 131 23.31 8.17 -7.82
C GLY A 131 24.33 8.71 -8.84
N ASP A 132 25.56 8.91 -8.36
CA ASP A 132 26.64 9.52 -9.15
C ASP A 132 27.23 8.57 -10.18
N GLY A 133 27.69 9.16 -11.29
CA GLY A 133 28.47 8.51 -12.35
C GLY A 133 27.72 8.40 -13.68
N ASP A 134 28.42 8.78 -14.74
CA ASP A 134 27.96 8.58 -16.12
C ASP A 134 27.91 7.09 -16.45
N LEU A 135 26.76 6.66 -16.92
CA LEU A 135 26.58 5.34 -17.49
C LEU A 135 25.83 5.44 -18.81
N GLN A 136 26.58 5.23 -19.87
CA GLN A 136 25.99 4.77 -21.14
C GLN A 136 26.41 3.30 -21.29
N ALA A 137 25.51 2.41 -20.96
CA ALA A 137 25.71 0.97 -21.08
C ALA A 137 24.41 0.32 -21.51
N SER A 138 24.47 -0.93 -21.94
CA SER A 138 23.29 -1.74 -22.22
C SER A 138 23.38 -3.07 -21.47
N LEU A 139 22.24 -3.56 -21.02
CA LEU A 139 22.11 -4.87 -20.37
C LEU A 139 21.04 -5.66 -21.13
N GLY A 140 21.43 -6.67 -21.90
CA GLY A 140 20.48 -7.50 -22.63
C GLY A 140 19.57 -6.75 -23.62
N GLY A 141 20.06 -5.63 -24.21
CA GLY A 141 19.27 -4.77 -25.10
C GLY A 141 18.55 -3.60 -24.40
N VAL A 142 18.49 -3.60 -23.07
CA VAL A 142 17.92 -2.50 -22.28
C VAL A 142 18.96 -1.39 -22.12
N ARG A 143 18.59 -0.15 -22.41
CA ARG A 143 19.49 1.03 -22.24
C ARG A 143 19.65 1.35 -20.75
N LEU A 144 20.88 1.58 -20.30
CA LEU A 144 21.17 2.08 -18.96
C LEU A 144 21.61 3.54 -19.05
N LEU A 145 20.91 4.43 -18.34
CA LEU A 145 21.17 5.87 -18.33
C LEU A 145 21.20 6.39 -16.89
N SER A 146 21.95 7.46 -16.64
CA SER A 146 21.94 8.13 -15.34
C SER A 146 20.73 9.06 -15.22
N TRP A 147 20.00 8.98 -14.10
CA TRP A 147 18.91 9.89 -13.78
C TRP A 147 19.42 11.35 -13.71
N ASN A 148 20.58 11.56 -13.11
CA ASN A 148 21.16 12.89 -12.91
C ASN A 148 21.76 13.50 -14.19
N ALA A 149 22.12 12.64 -15.18
CA ALA A 149 22.66 13.11 -16.47
C ALA A 149 21.56 13.43 -17.48
N MET A 150 20.29 13.19 -17.15
CA MET A 150 19.20 13.56 -18.03
C MET A 150 19.12 15.09 -18.12
N PRO A 151 19.03 15.64 -19.35
CA PRO A 151 19.05 17.07 -19.53
C PRO A 151 17.92 17.72 -18.75
N ALA A 152 18.27 18.50 -17.74
CA ALA A 152 17.37 19.48 -17.16
C ALA A 152 17.15 20.57 -18.23
N SER A 153 16.35 20.26 -19.25
CA SER A 153 15.95 21.28 -20.22
C SER A 153 15.17 22.34 -19.45
N GLY A 154 15.74 23.53 -19.33
CA GLY A 154 15.19 24.65 -18.55
C GLY A 154 13.83 25.18 -19.05
N ALA A 155 13.34 24.67 -20.18
CA ALA A 155 11.98 24.84 -20.64
C ALA A 155 11.22 23.50 -20.47
N PRO A 156 10.00 23.49 -19.90
CA PRO A 156 9.18 22.29 -19.89
C PRO A 156 8.99 21.85 -21.35
N ALA A 157 9.35 20.59 -21.66
CA ALA A 157 9.01 20.02 -22.95
C ALA A 157 7.49 20.15 -23.12
N PRO A 158 7.00 20.67 -24.26
CA PRO A 158 5.56 20.75 -24.47
C PRO A 158 4.99 19.34 -24.37
N MET A 159 3.93 19.18 -23.58
CA MET A 159 3.23 17.91 -23.47
C MET A 159 2.69 17.53 -24.86
N PRO A 160 3.08 16.37 -25.41
CA PRO A 160 2.68 15.98 -26.76
C PRO A 160 1.20 15.57 -26.84
N HIS A 161 0.50 15.50 -25.71
CA HIS A 161 -0.88 15.03 -25.59
C HIS A 161 -1.58 15.68 -24.40
N THR A 162 -2.90 15.71 -24.45
CA THR A 162 -3.74 16.18 -23.35
C THR A 162 -3.97 15.03 -22.36
N VAL A 163 -3.74 15.28 -21.08
CA VAL A 163 -4.06 14.40 -19.96
C VAL A 163 -5.31 14.94 -19.26
N ILE A 164 -6.22 14.05 -18.90
CA ILE A 164 -7.44 14.38 -18.17
C ILE A 164 -7.48 13.63 -16.83
N ASP A 165 -8.32 14.06 -15.92
CA ASP A 165 -8.39 13.54 -14.56
C ASP A 165 -8.82 12.07 -14.45
N THR A 166 -9.50 11.55 -15.47
CA THR A 166 -9.88 10.12 -15.58
C THR A 166 -8.78 9.24 -16.17
N ASP A 167 -7.70 9.83 -16.68
CA ASP A 167 -6.53 9.05 -17.13
C ASP A 167 -5.89 8.32 -15.95
N MET A 168 -5.28 7.17 -16.25
CA MET A 168 -4.49 6.43 -15.28
C MET A 168 -3.33 7.27 -14.77
N ALA A 169 -3.15 7.35 -13.46
CA ALA A 169 -2.02 8.01 -12.82
C ALA A 169 -1.05 7.00 -12.21
N ALA A 170 -1.56 5.93 -11.61
CA ALA A 170 -0.76 4.93 -10.91
C ALA A 170 -1.33 3.53 -11.05
N ILE A 171 -0.44 2.52 -10.93
CA ILE A 171 -0.83 1.12 -10.69
C ILE A 171 -0.14 0.68 -9.40
N LEU A 172 -0.96 0.36 -8.38
CA LEU A 172 -0.47 -0.11 -7.08
C LEU A 172 -0.65 -1.62 -6.97
N TYR A 173 0.46 -2.35 -6.81
CA TYR A 173 0.40 -3.81 -6.68
C TYR A 173 0.09 -4.23 -5.26
N THR A 174 -0.96 -5.04 -5.12
CA THR A 174 -1.37 -5.67 -3.85
C THR A 174 -1.30 -7.17 -3.98
N SER A 175 -1.08 -7.89 -2.86
CA SER A 175 -1.13 -9.35 -2.85
C SER A 175 -2.53 -9.84 -3.24
N GLY A 176 -2.59 -10.75 -4.20
CA GLY A 176 -3.83 -11.35 -4.69
C GLY A 176 -4.19 -12.63 -3.94
N SER A 177 -5.49 -12.95 -3.81
CA SER A 177 -5.98 -14.20 -3.22
C SER A 177 -5.59 -15.46 -4.01
N THR A 178 -5.11 -15.31 -5.24
CA THR A 178 -4.69 -16.41 -6.13
C THR A 178 -3.18 -16.60 -6.21
N GLY A 179 -2.39 -15.98 -5.31
CA GLY A 179 -0.94 -16.12 -5.24
C GLY A 179 -0.14 -15.08 -6.01
N ARG A 180 -0.67 -14.51 -7.10
CA ARG A 180 0.03 -13.45 -7.85
C ARG A 180 -0.44 -12.06 -7.44
N PRO A 181 0.49 -11.09 -7.28
CA PRO A 181 0.12 -9.70 -7.05
C PRO A 181 -0.79 -9.17 -8.16
N LYS A 182 -1.75 -8.33 -7.80
CA LYS A 182 -2.67 -7.67 -8.72
C LYS A 182 -2.43 -6.16 -8.72
N GLY A 183 -2.40 -5.55 -9.90
CA GLY A 183 -2.23 -4.11 -10.07
C GLY A 183 -3.56 -3.38 -9.99
N VAL A 184 -3.78 -2.58 -8.96
CA VAL A 184 -4.96 -1.70 -8.84
C VAL A 184 -4.69 -0.43 -9.62
N VAL A 185 -5.54 -0.12 -10.58
CA VAL A 185 -5.38 1.03 -11.49
C VAL A 185 -6.10 2.24 -10.91
N LEU A 186 -5.34 3.28 -10.60
CA LEU A 186 -5.85 4.53 -10.05
C LEU A 186 -5.76 5.66 -11.08
N SER A 187 -6.82 6.45 -11.21
CA SER A 187 -6.82 7.68 -12.00
C SER A 187 -6.29 8.87 -11.19
N HIS A 188 -5.98 9.96 -11.89
CA HIS A 188 -5.67 11.23 -11.24
C HIS A 188 -6.81 11.67 -10.33
N ARG A 189 -8.08 11.52 -10.77
CA ARG A 189 -9.29 11.84 -10.01
C ARG A 189 -9.36 11.07 -8.69
N ASN A 190 -9.11 9.75 -8.71
CA ASN A 190 -9.18 8.92 -7.51
C ASN A 190 -8.16 9.38 -6.47
N MET A 191 -6.91 9.58 -6.89
CA MET A 191 -5.82 9.98 -6.01
C MET A 191 -6.00 11.40 -5.47
N LEU A 192 -6.44 12.33 -6.32
CA LEU A 192 -6.68 13.71 -5.93
C LEU A 192 -7.85 13.81 -4.94
N ALA A 193 -8.98 13.12 -5.21
CA ALA A 193 -10.11 13.06 -4.30
C ALA A 193 -9.70 12.51 -2.92
N GLY A 194 -8.87 11.46 -2.91
CA GLY A 194 -8.30 10.91 -1.67
C GLY A 194 -7.42 11.90 -0.93
N ALA A 195 -6.49 12.57 -1.63
CA ALA A 195 -5.59 13.55 -1.04
C ALA A 195 -6.36 14.71 -0.39
N LEU A 196 -7.34 15.27 -1.09
CA LEU A 196 -8.17 16.37 -0.60
C LEU A 196 -9.06 15.95 0.58
N SER A 197 -9.68 14.75 0.51
CA SER A 197 -10.49 14.22 1.60
C SER A 197 -9.66 14.02 2.87
N VAL A 198 -8.49 13.36 2.75
CA VAL A 198 -7.61 13.05 3.89
C VAL A 198 -7.04 14.33 4.50
N SER A 199 -6.49 15.24 3.68
CA SER A 199 -5.97 16.52 4.19
C SER A 199 -7.06 17.35 4.88
N GLY A 200 -8.30 17.28 4.37
CA GLY A 200 -9.45 17.99 4.94
C GLY A 200 -9.82 17.52 6.33
N TYR A 201 -10.07 16.20 6.54
CA TYR A 201 -10.47 15.72 7.86
C TYR A 201 -9.32 15.69 8.88
N LEU A 202 -8.05 15.53 8.44
CA LEU A 202 -6.87 15.69 9.29
C LEU A 202 -6.54 17.16 9.57
N ARG A 203 -7.24 18.09 8.90
CA ARG A 203 -7.02 19.54 9.00
C ARG A 203 -5.56 19.91 8.76
N ASN A 204 -4.96 19.33 7.71
CA ASN A 204 -3.57 19.63 7.37
C ASN A 204 -3.43 21.05 6.85
N THR A 205 -2.32 21.66 7.21
CA THR A 205 -1.95 23.05 6.89
C THR A 205 -0.52 23.11 6.32
N PRO A 206 -0.12 24.21 5.70
CA PRO A 206 1.26 24.39 5.22
C PRO A 206 2.33 24.30 6.32
N GLN A 207 1.96 24.43 7.59
CA GLN A 207 2.86 24.32 8.72
C GLN A 207 3.09 22.88 9.19
N ASP A 208 2.33 21.92 8.64
CA ASP A 208 2.49 20.53 9.01
C ASP A 208 3.75 19.91 8.41
N ARG A 209 4.36 19.00 9.17
CA ARG A 209 5.46 18.13 8.73
C ARG A 209 5.01 16.68 8.93
N ILE A 210 4.88 15.95 7.83
CA ILE A 210 4.30 14.60 7.82
C ILE A 210 5.42 13.58 7.64
N LEU A 211 5.63 12.72 8.65
CA LEU A 211 6.66 11.69 8.61
C LEU A 211 6.23 10.48 7.77
N CYS A 212 6.93 10.23 6.67
CA CYS A 212 6.67 9.17 5.72
C CYS A 212 7.48 7.92 6.07
N VAL A 213 7.02 7.11 7.04
CA VAL A 213 7.69 5.85 7.44
C VAL A 213 7.24 4.65 6.62
N LEU A 214 6.01 4.67 6.08
CA LEU A 214 5.44 3.56 5.31
C LEU A 214 6.00 3.51 3.88
N PRO A 215 6.06 2.33 3.23
CA PRO A 215 6.48 2.20 1.84
C PRO A 215 5.57 3.01 0.89
N LEU A 216 6.17 3.73 -0.07
CA LEU A 216 5.42 4.52 -1.06
C LEU A 216 4.68 3.66 -2.11
N SER A 217 5.00 2.36 -2.19
CA SER A 217 4.26 1.37 -2.99
C SER A 217 2.95 0.92 -2.35
N PHE A 218 2.71 1.30 -1.11
CA PHE A 218 1.48 1.05 -0.38
C PHE A 218 0.61 2.32 -0.43
N ASP A 219 -0.67 2.18 -0.72
CA ASP A 219 -1.60 3.30 -0.85
C ASP A 219 -1.59 4.25 0.36
N TYR A 220 -1.47 3.68 1.57
CA TYR A 220 -1.38 4.45 2.81
C TYR A 220 -0.05 5.20 2.96
N GLY A 221 1.06 4.63 2.47
CA GLY A 221 2.36 5.32 2.42
C GLY A 221 2.37 6.45 1.38
N LEU A 222 1.89 6.17 0.17
CA LEU A 222 1.76 7.16 -0.90
C LEU A 222 0.85 8.32 -0.50
N SER A 223 -0.21 8.04 0.25
CA SER A 223 -1.15 9.04 0.77
C SER A 223 -0.46 10.09 1.66
N GLN A 224 0.65 9.78 2.34
CA GLN A 224 1.39 10.77 3.13
C GLN A 224 1.94 11.88 2.23
N LEU A 225 2.50 11.52 1.05
CA LEU A 225 2.98 12.49 0.08
C LEU A 225 1.84 13.34 -0.50
N THR A 226 0.78 12.66 -0.99
CA THR A 226 -0.32 13.38 -1.65
C THR A 226 -1.08 14.28 -0.69
N THR A 227 -1.23 13.88 0.59
CA THR A 227 -1.84 14.68 1.65
C THR A 227 -0.97 15.88 2.02
N ALA A 228 0.36 15.70 2.13
CA ALA A 228 1.29 16.81 2.36
C ALA A 228 1.21 17.83 1.22
N PHE A 229 1.33 17.40 -0.02
CA PHE A 229 1.31 18.31 -1.17
C PHE A 229 -0.04 19.01 -1.39
N ALA A 230 -1.16 18.33 -1.07
CA ALA A 230 -2.49 18.95 -1.13
C ALA A 230 -2.64 20.14 -0.18
N SER A 231 -2.02 20.07 0.99
CA SER A 231 -2.06 21.13 1.99
C SER A 231 -0.91 22.14 1.91
N GLY A 232 0.12 21.86 1.09
CA GLY A 232 1.36 22.67 1.04
C GLY A 232 2.30 22.41 2.22
N ALA A 233 2.13 21.25 2.90
CA ALA A 233 2.94 20.78 4.01
C ALA A 233 4.26 20.13 3.56
N CYS A 234 5.18 19.92 4.48
CA CYS A 234 6.42 19.20 4.25
C CYS A 234 6.24 17.69 4.43
N ALA A 235 6.64 16.86 3.46
CA ALA A 235 6.77 15.42 3.61
C ALA A 235 8.21 15.06 4.02
N VAL A 236 8.38 14.45 5.19
CA VAL A 236 9.68 14.02 5.71
C VAL A 236 9.89 12.55 5.38
N LEU A 237 10.81 12.28 4.46
CA LEU A 237 11.08 10.93 3.96
C LEU A 237 12.03 10.19 4.90
N MET A 238 11.59 9.06 5.44
CA MET A 238 12.41 8.29 6.37
C MET A 238 12.45 6.81 6.04
N ASN A 239 13.67 6.27 5.92
CA ASN A 239 13.96 4.83 5.92
C ASN A 239 14.60 4.51 7.28
N TYR A 240 13.79 4.11 8.26
CA TYR A 240 14.26 3.80 9.60
C TYR A 240 14.86 2.39 9.67
N LEU A 241 15.85 2.21 10.54
CA LEU A 241 16.44 0.92 10.89
C LEU A 241 15.97 0.48 12.27
N LEU A 242 15.90 1.41 13.22
CA LEU A 242 15.47 1.17 14.58
C LEU A 242 14.21 1.98 14.87
N LEU A 243 13.33 1.44 15.69
CA LEU A 243 12.08 2.11 16.05
C LEU A 243 12.28 3.43 16.79
N ARG A 244 13.35 3.52 17.59
CA ARG A 244 13.72 4.76 18.28
C ARG A 244 14.03 5.90 17.31
N ASP A 245 14.56 5.57 16.11
CA ASP A 245 14.86 6.58 15.10
C ASP A 245 13.59 7.35 14.70
N ILE A 246 12.43 6.68 14.70
CA ILE A 246 11.13 7.33 14.43
C ILE A 246 10.77 8.33 15.51
N VAL A 247 10.97 7.95 16.79
CA VAL A 247 10.67 8.84 17.94
C VAL A 247 11.60 10.05 17.95
N GLU A 248 12.89 9.82 17.68
CA GLU A 248 13.90 10.87 17.56
C GLU A 248 13.58 11.83 16.39
N ALA A 249 13.20 11.29 15.23
CA ALA A 249 12.82 12.11 14.08
C ALA A 249 11.58 12.98 14.36
N VAL A 250 10.64 12.51 15.17
CA VAL A 250 9.47 13.31 15.56
C VAL A 250 9.89 14.61 16.24
N GLU A 251 10.91 14.57 17.08
CA GLU A 251 11.42 15.75 17.78
C GLU A 251 12.34 16.58 16.87
N GLN A 252 13.34 15.93 16.26
CA GLN A 252 14.37 16.60 15.46
C GLN A 252 13.80 17.31 14.23
N GLU A 253 12.82 16.68 13.55
CA GLU A 253 12.18 17.21 12.33
C GLU A 253 10.86 17.94 12.65
N ALA A 254 10.53 18.16 13.93
CA ALA A 254 9.30 18.81 14.38
C ALA A 254 8.03 18.23 13.73
N ILE A 255 7.91 16.91 13.71
CA ILE A 255 6.84 16.19 13.01
C ILE A 255 5.49 16.43 13.69
N THR A 256 4.51 16.84 12.89
CA THR A 256 3.14 17.13 13.35
C THR A 256 2.16 15.99 13.02
N GLY A 257 2.47 15.16 12.05
CA GLY A 257 1.63 14.04 11.61
C GLY A 257 2.42 12.76 11.38
N LEU A 258 1.96 11.65 11.99
CA LEU A 258 2.58 10.33 11.83
C LEU A 258 1.53 9.28 11.52
N ALA A 259 1.76 8.54 10.43
CA ALA A 259 0.92 7.44 9.99
C ALA A 259 1.64 6.11 10.17
N ALA A 260 0.98 5.13 10.79
CA ALA A 260 1.53 3.79 10.90
C ALA A 260 0.43 2.72 10.89
N VAL A 261 0.85 1.48 10.69
CA VAL A 261 0.01 0.28 10.75
C VAL A 261 0.04 -0.30 12.17
N PRO A 262 -0.95 -1.13 12.57
CA PRO A 262 -1.04 -1.66 13.93
C PRO A 262 0.24 -2.30 14.46
N PRO A 263 0.99 -3.16 13.73
CA PRO A 263 2.22 -3.73 14.24
C PRO A 263 3.29 -2.70 14.59
N LEU A 264 3.39 -1.63 13.78
CA LEU A 264 4.33 -0.54 14.07
C LEU A 264 3.87 0.24 15.32
N TRP A 265 2.56 0.49 15.45
CA TRP A 265 2.01 1.14 16.65
C TRP A 265 2.20 0.33 17.93
N VAL A 266 2.05 -1.00 17.89
CA VAL A 266 2.33 -1.89 19.04
C VAL A 266 3.75 -1.67 19.53
N GLN A 267 4.73 -1.64 18.62
CA GLN A 267 6.14 -1.45 18.97
C GLN A 267 6.43 -0.03 19.45
N LEU A 268 5.93 1.00 18.73
CA LEU A 268 6.12 2.40 19.11
C LEU A 268 5.45 2.75 20.45
N SER A 269 4.34 2.08 20.82
CA SER A 269 3.67 2.29 22.11
C SER A 269 4.48 1.80 23.32
N GLN A 270 5.52 1.01 23.08
CA GLN A 270 6.43 0.50 24.13
C GLN A 270 7.63 1.42 24.37
N LEU A 271 7.83 2.42 23.51
CA LEU A 271 8.92 3.37 23.62
C LEU A 271 8.53 4.58 24.47
N SER A 272 9.53 5.23 25.05
CA SER A 272 9.35 6.50 25.75
C SER A 272 9.21 7.62 24.72
N TRP A 273 8.13 8.37 24.80
CA TRP A 273 7.88 9.55 23.99
C TRP A 273 8.25 10.81 24.76
N PRO A 274 8.75 11.87 24.08
CA PRO A 274 9.00 13.16 24.73
C PRO A 274 7.72 13.74 25.33
N LEU A 275 7.82 14.36 26.52
CA LEU A 275 6.67 14.98 27.19
C LEU A 275 6.06 16.13 26.38
N SER A 276 6.89 16.82 25.59
CA SER A 276 6.49 17.90 24.68
C SER A 276 6.73 17.47 23.24
N THR A 277 5.88 16.60 22.73
CA THR A 277 5.95 16.21 21.31
C THR A 277 5.23 17.24 20.44
N PRO A 278 5.77 17.57 19.25
CA PRO A 278 5.07 18.41 18.27
C PRO A 278 3.93 17.68 17.53
N LEU A 279 3.75 16.38 17.75
CA LEU A 279 2.71 15.58 17.10
C LEU A 279 1.31 16.13 17.39
N ARG A 280 0.66 16.62 16.37
CA ARG A 280 -0.72 17.08 16.38
C ARG A 280 -1.69 15.90 16.24
N TYR A 281 -1.33 14.94 15.38
CA TYR A 281 -2.11 13.72 15.17
C TYR A 281 -1.25 12.50 14.85
N ILE A 282 -1.83 11.34 15.17
CA ILE A 282 -1.39 10.04 14.66
C ILE A 282 -2.57 9.36 13.95
N THR A 283 -2.26 8.55 12.93
CA THR A 283 -3.28 7.80 12.20
C THR A 283 -2.97 6.31 12.14
N ASN A 284 -4.00 5.47 12.20
CA ASN A 284 -3.90 4.02 12.06
C ASN A 284 -4.77 3.54 10.92
N SER A 285 -4.24 2.69 10.04
CA SER A 285 -4.97 1.99 9.00
C SER A 285 -4.29 0.66 8.64
N GLY A 286 -4.93 -0.17 7.81
CA GLY A 286 -4.39 -1.46 7.37
C GLY A 286 -4.63 -2.61 8.35
N GLY A 287 -5.28 -2.36 9.47
CA GLY A 287 -5.68 -3.35 10.48
C GLY A 287 -6.30 -2.69 11.70
N VAL A 288 -6.87 -3.51 12.58
CA VAL A 288 -7.51 -3.04 13.81
C VAL A 288 -6.43 -2.63 14.83
N MET A 289 -6.55 -1.44 15.41
CA MET A 289 -5.74 -1.00 16.54
C MET A 289 -6.19 -1.74 17.79
N GLN A 290 -5.29 -2.48 18.44
CA GLN A 290 -5.58 -3.13 19.72
C GLN A 290 -5.85 -2.10 20.81
N ARG A 291 -6.86 -2.35 21.67
CA ARG A 291 -7.27 -1.45 22.73
C ARG A 291 -6.10 -1.08 23.66
N SER A 292 -5.34 -2.07 24.10
CA SER A 292 -4.19 -1.86 24.98
C SER A 292 -3.09 -0.98 24.35
N THR A 293 -2.90 -1.06 23.05
CA THR A 293 -1.97 -0.21 22.29
C THR A 293 -2.50 1.22 22.21
N LEU A 294 -3.79 1.36 21.89
CA LEU A 294 -4.46 2.66 21.85
C LEU A 294 -4.36 3.39 23.19
N ASP A 295 -4.67 2.69 24.28
CA ASP A 295 -4.64 3.27 25.63
C ASP A 295 -3.23 3.72 26.04
N ARG A 296 -2.20 2.90 25.72
CA ARG A 296 -0.79 3.29 25.94
C ARG A 296 -0.37 4.50 25.12
N LEU A 297 -0.72 4.56 23.86
CA LEU A 297 -0.41 5.71 23.00
C LEU A 297 -1.08 6.99 23.54
N ARG A 298 -2.34 6.93 23.95
CA ARG A 298 -3.05 8.07 24.54
C ARG A 298 -2.43 8.55 25.84
N GLN A 299 -1.92 7.62 26.67
CA GLN A 299 -1.19 7.97 27.90
C GLN A 299 0.16 8.64 27.60
N SER A 300 0.90 8.12 26.61
CA SER A 300 2.21 8.65 26.24
C SER A 300 2.13 9.95 25.41
N LEU A 301 1.04 10.14 24.68
CA LEU A 301 0.80 11.26 23.75
C LEU A 301 -0.53 11.97 24.05
N PRO A 302 -0.72 12.56 25.27
CA PRO A 302 -2.03 13.03 25.74
C PRO A 302 -2.60 14.23 24.96
N ARG A 303 -1.76 14.95 24.20
CA ARG A 303 -2.16 16.08 23.36
C ARG A 303 -2.33 15.73 21.89
N THR A 304 -2.02 14.50 21.50
CA THR A 304 -2.03 14.04 20.11
C THR A 304 -3.38 13.41 19.78
N GLN A 305 -4.01 13.87 18.72
CA GLN A 305 -5.26 13.31 18.23
C GLN A 305 -5.01 11.95 17.55
N VAL A 306 -5.86 10.96 17.84
CA VAL A 306 -5.77 9.62 17.21
C VAL A 306 -6.93 9.42 16.25
N TYR A 307 -6.60 9.17 14.98
CA TYR A 307 -7.57 8.83 13.94
C TYR A 307 -7.48 7.34 13.62
N LEU A 308 -8.56 6.60 13.83
CA LEU A 308 -8.69 5.23 13.35
C LEU A 308 -9.31 5.27 11.95
N MET A 309 -8.65 4.66 10.98
CA MET A 309 -9.06 4.71 9.58
C MET A 309 -9.18 3.31 9.01
N TYR A 310 -10.06 3.15 8.03
CA TYR A 310 -10.18 1.95 7.22
C TYR A 310 -10.17 2.33 5.74
N GLY A 311 -9.57 1.49 4.92
CA GLY A 311 -9.54 1.65 3.47
C GLY A 311 -9.03 0.39 2.78
N LEU A 312 -9.20 0.39 1.47
CA LEU A 312 -8.68 -0.62 0.56
C LEU A 312 -8.11 0.09 -0.66
N THR A 313 -7.13 -0.49 -1.29
CA THR A 313 -6.43 0.14 -2.43
C THR A 313 -7.40 0.40 -3.59
N GLU A 314 -8.42 -0.45 -3.77
CA GLU A 314 -9.47 -0.34 -4.77
C GLU A 314 -10.38 0.90 -4.61
N ALA A 315 -10.36 1.52 -3.43
CA ALA A 315 -11.09 2.77 -3.16
C ALA A 315 -10.19 3.84 -2.51
N PHE A 316 -8.89 3.62 -2.48
CA PHE A 316 -7.81 4.45 -1.94
C PHE A 316 -7.97 4.86 -0.47
N ARG A 317 -9.16 5.24 0.00
CA ARG A 317 -9.59 5.47 1.40
C ARG A 317 -11.09 5.31 1.49
N SER A 318 -11.60 4.87 2.64
CA SER A 318 -13.03 4.64 2.79
C SER A 318 -13.64 5.33 4.01
N THR A 319 -13.09 5.11 5.20
CA THR A 319 -13.66 5.64 6.44
C THR A 319 -12.61 6.16 7.41
N TYR A 320 -13.03 7.02 8.33
CA TYR A 320 -12.25 7.43 9.48
C TYR A 320 -13.15 7.61 10.72
N LEU A 321 -12.62 7.33 11.88
CA LEU A 321 -13.20 7.68 13.18
C LEU A 321 -12.57 8.98 13.66
N ALA A 322 -13.40 9.99 13.87
CA ALA A 322 -12.97 11.26 14.42
C ALA A 322 -12.48 11.08 15.87
N PRO A 323 -11.42 11.80 16.30
CA PRO A 323 -10.83 11.63 17.64
C PRO A 323 -11.83 11.79 18.79
N GLU A 324 -12.84 12.65 18.62
CA GLU A 324 -13.89 12.92 19.59
C GLU A 324 -14.80 11.70 19.84
N GLN A 325 -14.83 10.76 18.91
CA GLN A 325 -15.63 9.53 19.02
C GLN A 325 -14.88 8.35 19.60
N LEU A 326 -13.56 8.50 19.79
CA LEU A 326 -12.68 7.40 20.14
C LEU A 326 -13.03 6.77 21.49
N GLU A 327 -13.46 7.56 22.48
CA GLU A 327 -13.88 7.03 23.80
C GLU A 327 -15.19 6.26 23.73
N ARG A 328 -16.13 6.78 22.94
CA ARG A 328 -17.46 6.18 22.81
C ARG A 328 -17.46 4.96 21.90
N ARG A 329 -16.59 4.94 20.86
CA ARG A 329 -16.57 3.94 19.78
C ARG A 329 -15.17 3.46 19.42
N PRO A 330 -14.39 2.94 20.39
CA PRO A 330 -12.98 2.61 20.16
C PRO A 330 -12.75 1.48 19.14
N ASP A 331 -13.76 0.66 18.88
CA ASP A 331 -13.71 -0.48 17.96
C ASP A 331 -14.32 -0.15 16.57
N SER A 332 -14.80 1.09 16.39
CA SER A 332 -15.38 1.52 15.13
C SER A 332 -14.31 1.86 14.10
N ILE A 333 -14.55 1.51 12.84
CA ILE A 333 -13.77 2.00 11.70
C ILE A 333 -14.27 3.37 11.20
N GLY A 334 -15.22 3.98 11.90
CA GLY A 334 -15.72 5.32 11.66
C GLY A 334 -16.86 5.41 10.66
N GLN A 335 -16.95 6.55 9.99
CA GLN A 335 -17.91 6.87 8.95
C GLN A 335 -17.19 7.16 7.64
N ALA A 336 -17.94 7.22 6.53
CA ALA A 336 -17.38 7.54 5.21
C ALA A 336 -16.60 8.87 5.22
N ILE A 337 -15.48 8.90 4.50
CA ILE A 337 -14.70 10.12 4.31
C ILE A 337 -15.47 11.10 3.39
N PRO A 338 -15.12 12.39 3.38
CA PRO A 338 -15.67 13.33 2.41
C PRO A 338 -15.55 12.82 0.96
N ASN A 339 -16.55 13.06 0.14
CA ASN A 339 -16.64 12.66 -1.26
C ASN A 339 -16.67 11.13 -1.49
N ALA A 340 -17.09 10.37 -0.48
CA ALA A 340 -17.34 8.93 -0.56
C ALA A 340 -18.64 8.57 0.14
N GLU A 341 -19.28 7.50 -0.29
CA GLU A 341 -20.37 6.85 0.42
C GLU A 341 -20.04 5.38 0.64
N VAL A 342 -20.33 4.91 1.86
CA VAL A 342 -20.16 3.50 2.22
C VAL A 342 -21.51 2.91 2.55
N LEU A 343 -21.87 1.87 1.81
CA LEU A 343 -23.11 1.10 1.99
C LEU A 343 -22.78 -0.22 2.68
N VAL A 344 -23.76 -0.75 3.42
CA VAL A 344 -23.71 -2.13 3.96
C VAL A 344 -24.84 -2.89 3.29
N LEU A 345 -24.48 -3.85 2.44
CA LEU A 345 -25.44 -4.52 1.55
C LEU A 345 -25.54 -6.01 1.86
N ARG A 346 -26.76 -6.55 1.75
CA ARG A 346 -27.03 -7.99 1.72
C ARG A 346 -26.57 -8.60 0.38
N PRO A 347 -26.49 -9.93 0.28
CA PRO A 347 -26.13 -10.60 -0.97
C PRO A 347 -27.07 -10.30 -2.16
N ASP A 348 -28.33 -9.94 -1.89
CA ASP A 348 -29.31 -9.54 -2.90
C ASP A 348 -29.18 -8.05 -3.32
N GLY A 349 -28.24 -7.33 -2.71
CA GLY A 349 -28.00 -5.92 -2.98
C GLY A 349 -28.87 -4.95 -2.20
N SER A 350 -29.79 -5.40 -1.37
CA SER A 350 -30.58 -4.55 -0.48
C SER A 350 -29.73 -4.02 0.67
N VAL A 351 -30.07 -2.83 1.17
CA VAL A 351 -29.37 -2.18 2.29
C VAL A 351 -29.70 -2.90 3.60
N CYS A 352 -28.67 -3.20 4.39
CA CYS A 352 -28.83 -3.76 5.71
C CYS A 352 -29.47 -2.77 6.69
N GLU A 353 -30.24 -3.29 7.64
CA GLU A 353 -30.73 -2.53 8.79
C GLU A 353 -29.59 -2.17 9.76
N ALA A 354 -29.87 -1.32 10.74
CA ALA A 354 -28.91 -1.01 11.78
C ALA A 354 -28.48 -2.29 12.52
N ASP A 355 -27.17 -2.42 12.77
CA ASP A 355 -26.51 -3.56 13.39
C ASP A 355 -26.58 -4.91 12.64
N GLU A 356 -27.21 -4.94 11.47
CA GLU A 356 -27.22 -6.11 10.60
C GLU A 356 -25.88 -6.22 9.85
N PRO A 357 -25.19 -7.39 9.90
CA PRO A 357 -23.98 -7.59 9.13
C PRO A 357 -24.25 -7.70 7.63
N GLY A 358 -23.42 -7.03 6.81
CA GLY A 358 -23.45 -7.10 5.36
C GLY A 358 -22.11 -6.78 4.74
N GLU A 359 -22.01 -6.86 3.41
CA GLU A 359 -20.80 -6.50 2.71
C GLU A 359 -20.63 -4.97 2.64
N LEU A 360 -19.42 -4.50 2.96
CA LEU A 360 -19.06 -3.09 2.78
C LEU A 360 -18.88 -2.81 1.29
N VAL A 361 -19.65 -1.86 0.78
CA VAL A 361 -19.60 -1.40 -0.62
C VAL A 361 -19.29 0.09 -0.64
N HIS A 362 -18.23 0.47 -1.36
CA HIS A 362 -17.75 1.84 -1.45
C HIS A 362 -18.09 2.44 -2.81
N ARG A 363 -18.72 3.61 -2.85
CA ARG A 363 -18.96 4.41 -4.05
C ARG A 363 -18.40 5.83 -3.93
N GLY A 364 -18.14 6.45 -5.07
CA GLY A 364 -17.67 7.84 -5.16
C GLY A 364 -16.38 8.00 -5.97
N ALA A 365 -15.82 9.20 -5.92
CA ALA A 365 -14.68 9.59 -6.75
C ALA A 365 -13.39 8.79 -6.50
N LEU A 366 -13.30 8.10 -5.37
CA LEU A 366 -12.13 7.31 -4.98
C LEU A 366 -12.10 5.89 -5.58
N VAL A 367 -13.21 5.43 -6.17
CA VAL A 367 -13.30 4.09 -6.76
C VAL A 367 -12.31 3.96 -7.93
N ALA A 368 -11.40 2.98 -7.83
CA ALA A 368 -10.37 2.72 -8.82
C ALA A 368 -10.96 2.29 -10.18
N LEU A 369 -10.13 2.31 -11.22
CA LEU A 369 -10.57 1.96 -12.59
C LEU A 369 -10.69 0.43 -12.79
N GLY A 370 -10.21 -0.37 -11.85
CA GLY A 370 -10.20 -1.82 -11.92
C GLY A 370 -8.82 -2.40 -11.65
N TYR A 371 -8.63 -3.66 -12.04
CA TYR A 371 -7.34 -4.35 -11.97
C TYR A 371 -6.68 -4.40 -13.35
N TRP A 372 -5.39 -4.14 -13.39
CA TRP A 372 -4.60 -4.23 -14.61
C TRP A 372 -4.57 -5.68 -15.12
N ASN A 373 -4.80 -5.88 -16.42
CA ASN A 373 -4.82 -7.19 -17.09
C ASN A 373 -5.72 -8.26 -16.45
N ASP A 374 -6.68 -7.89 -15.60
CA ASP A 374 -7.56 -8.85 -14.92
C ASP A 374 -9.03 -8.41 -14.99
N ALA A 375 -9.62 -8.59 -16.16
CA ALA A 375 -11.02 -8.24 -16.40
C ALA A 375 -11.99 -9.07 -15.55
N ALA A 376 -11.68 -10.34 -15.31
CA ALA A 376 -12.53 -11.23 -14.53
C ALA A 376 -12.68 -10.76 -13.09
N ARG A 377 -11.57 -10.48 -12.40
CA ARG A 377 -11.61 -9.94 -11.05
C ARG A 377 -12.12 -8.50 -11.00
N THR A 378 -11.88 -7.70 -12.05
CA THR A 378 -12.45 -6.36 -12.15
C THR A 378 -13.97 -6.43 -12.08
N VAL A 379 -14.61 -7.26 -12.90
CA VAL A 379 -16.07 -7.44 -12.89
C VAL A 379 -16.57 -8.03 -11.56
N GLU A 380 -15.78 -8.87 -10.91
CA GLU A 380 -16.14 -9.45 -9.61
C GLU A 380 -16.19 -8.40 -8.48
N ARG A 381 -15.26 -7.43 -8.49
CA ARG A 381 -15.08 -6.45 -7.41
C ARG A 381 -15.70 -5.09 -7.71
N PHE A 382 -15.71 -4.66 -8.96
CA PHE A 382 -16.27 -3.41 -9.41
C PHE A 382 -17.61 -3.66 -10.09
N LYS A 383 -18.68 -3.72 -9.30
CA LYS A 383 -20.02 -4.06 -9.74
C LYS A 383 -20.92 -2.83 -9.79
N PRO A 384 -21.94 -2.84 -10.66
CA PRO A 384 -23.00 -1.86 -10.58
C PRO A 384 -23.68 -1.91 -9.21
N LEU A 385 -24.06 -0.73 -8.71
CA LEU A 385 -24.99 -0.66 -7.60
C LEU A 385 -26.38 -1.12 -8.05
N PRO A 386 -27.18 -1.71 -7.14
CA PRO A 386 -28.59 -1.97 -7.43
C PRO A 386 -29.29 -0.69 -7.90
N PRO A 387 -30.25 -0.79 -8.82
CA PRO A 387 -30.99 0.36 -9.31
C PRO A 387 -31.61 1.12 -8.14
N GLN A 388 -31.11 2.34 -7.89
CA GLN A 388 -31.78 3.25 -6.97
C GLN A 388 -32.92 3.95 -7.70
N ALA A 389 -33.93 4.40 -6.97
CA ALA A 389 -35.06 5.16 -7.51
C ALA A 389 -34.65 6.55 -8.04
N SER A 390 -33.38 6.75 -8.40
CA SER A 390 -32.79 8.02 -8.83
C SER A 390 -33.15 8.42 -10.28
N GLY A 391 -33.71 7.50 -11.06
CA GLY A 391 -34.01 7.74 -12.49
C GLY A 391 -32.77 7.74 -13.40
N LEU A 392 -31.56 7.49 -12.88
CA LEU A 392 -30.35 7.36 -13.70
C LEU A 392 -30.37 6.05 -14.49
N VAL A 393 -30.17 6.16 -15.81
CA VAL A 393 -30.17 5.02 -16.72
C VAL A 393 -28.86 4.24 -16.70
N LEU A 394 -27.74 4.96 -16.54
CA LEU A 394 -26.41 4.33 -16.48
C LEU A 394 -26.11 3.87 -15.05
N PRO A 395 -25.71 2.60 -14.89
CA PRO A 395 -25.36 2.10 -13.57
C PRO A 395 -24.06 2.77 -13.07
N GLU A 396 -24.04 3.13 -11.79
CA GLU A 396 -22.83 3.56 -11.11
C GLU A 396 -22.05 2.34 -10.64
N LEU A 397 -20.74 2.31 -10.92
CA LEU A 397 -19.84 1.27 -10.42
C LEU A 397 -19.39 1.58 -9.00
N ALA A 398 -19.39 0.57 -8.15
CA ALA A 398 -18.89 0.63 -6.78
C ALA A 398 -17.92 -0.51 -6.52
N VAL A 399 -17.10 -0.37 -5.48
CA VAL A 399 -16.19 -1.45 -5.02
C VAL A 399 -16.91 -2.29 -3.96
N TRP A 400 -17.05 -3.57 -4.24
CA TRP A 400 -17.50 -4.60 -3.30
C TRP A 400 -16.26 -5.14 -2.60
N SER A 401 -16.08 -4.74 -1.32
CA SER A 401 -14.79 -4.90 -0.62
C SER A 401 -14.44 -6.35 -0.26
N GLY A 402 -15.43 -7.23 -0.16
CA GLY A 402 -15.29 -8.55 0.42
C GLY A 402 -15.10 -8.52 1.95
N ASP A 403 -15.31 -7.38 2.57
CA ASP A 403 -15.27 -7.22 4.02
C ASP A 403 -16.71 -7.14 4.57
N THR A 404 -17.00 -7.95 5.58
CA THR A 404 -18.26 -7.91 6.30
C THR A 404 -18.17 -6.87 7.41
N VAL A 405 -19.13 -5.97 7.45
CA VAL A 405 -19.25 -4.91 8.47
C VAL A 405 -20.68 -4.84 8.97
N ARG A 406 -20.91 -4.18 10.09
CA ARG A 406 -22.22 -3.71 10.52
C ARG A 406 -22.19 -2.21 10.72
N ARG A 407 -23.33 -1.56 10.61
CA ARG A 407 -23.51 -0.11 10.80
C ARG A 407 -24.50 0.14 11.93
N ASP A 408 -24.11 0.91 12.94
CA ASP A 408 -25.03 1.28 14.02
C ASP A 408 -26.07 2.31 13.57
N ALA A 409 -27.06 2.59 14.43
CA ALA A 409 -28.13 3.54 14.16
C ALA A 409 -27.65 5.00 13.96
N GLU A 410 -26.42 5.34 14.40
CA GLU A 410 -25.79 6.64 14.21
C GLU A 410 -24.88 6.68 12.96
N GLY A 411 -24.80 5.58 12.20
CA GLY A 411 -24.07 5.48 10.93
C GLY A 411 -22.60 5.11 11.08
N TYR A 412 -22.11 4.72 12.27
CA TYR A 412 -20.76 4.26 12.47
C TYR A 412 -20.60 2.79 12.09
N LEU A 413 -19.49 2.46 11.44
CA LEU A 413 -19.20 1.15 10.91
C LEU A 413 -18.27 0.37 11.84
N TYR A 414 -18.52 -0.93 11.94
CA TYR A 414 -17.73 -1.87 12.74
C TYR A 414 -17.34 -3.04 11.87
N PHE A 415 -16.04 -3.35 11.84
CA PHE A 415 -15.51 -4.48 11.09
C PHE A 415 -15.88 -5.81 11.77
N VAL A 416 -16.45 -6.76 11.03
CA VAL A 416 -16.83 -8.09 11.52
C VAL A 416 -15.85 -9.15 11.04
N GLY A 417 -15.48 -9.14 9.76
CA GLY A 417 -14.58 -10.14 9.18
C GLY A 417 -14.36 -9.95 7.69
N ARG A 418 -13.66 -10.91 7.09
CA ARG A 418 -13.45 -10.96 5.64
C ARG A 418 -14.15 -12.16 5.02
N SER A 419 -14.62 -11.97 3.80
CA SER A 419 -15.11 -13.08 2.98
C SER A 419 -13.98 -13.84 2.28
N ASP A 420 -12.77 -13.25 2.20
CA ASP A 420 -11.57 -13.88 1.63
C ASP A 420 -10.55 -14.24 2.73
N ASP A 421 -9.70 -15.23 2.46
CA ASP A 421 -8.73 -15.80 3.41
C ASP A 421 -7.41 -15.00 3.50
N MET A 422 -7.39 -13.73 3.07
CA MET A 422 -6.15 -12.94 3.09
C MET A 422 -5.59 -12.77 4.51
N ILE A 423 -4.31 -13.09 4.68
CA ILE A 423 -3.59 -12.97 5.94
C ILE A 423 -3.13 -11.52 6.13
N LYS A 424 -3.53 -10.89 7.24
CA LYS A 424 -3.12 -9.53 7.60
C LYS A 424 -1.94 -9.59 8.57
N THR A 425 -0.73 -9.53 8.05
CA THR A 425 0.51 -9.61 8.85
C THR A 425 1.37 -8.38 8.64
N SER A 426 1.88 -7.80 9.72
CA SER A 426 2.79 -6.64 9.69
C SER A 426 2.28 -5.45 8.86
N GLY A 427 0.94 -5.26 8.80
CA GLY A 427 0.30 -4.23 7.98
C GLY A 427 0.15 -4.57 6.50
N TYR A 428 0.66 -5.70 6.06
CA TYR A 428 0.50 -6.22 4.70
C TYR A 428 -0.68 -7.19 4.62
N ARG A 429 -1.28 -7.27 3.43
CA ARG A 429 -2.22 -8.31 3.05
C ARG A 429 -1.43 -9.35 2.25
N VAL A 430 -1.32 -10.55 2.81
CA VAL A 430 -0.57 -11.66 2.22
C VAL A 430 -1.55 -12.70 1.70
N SER A 431 -1.37 -13.09 0.44
CA SER A 431 -2.12 -14.21 -0.11
C SER A 431 -1.60 -15.53 0.47
N PRO A 432 -2.46 -16.37 1.05
CA PRO A 432 -2.07 -17.74 1.39
C PRO A 432 -1.48 -18.49 0.20
N ALA A 433 -2.07 -18.34 -0.98
CA ALA A 433 -1.63 -19.02 -2.19
C ALA A 433 -0.23 -18.60 -2.64
N GLU A 434 0.18 -17.36 -2.41
CA GLU A 434 1.53 -16.88 -2.74
C GLU A 434 2.61 -17.56 -1.87
N VAL A 435 2.30 -17.78 -0.60
CA VAL A 435 3.18 -18.52 0.32
C VAL A 435 3.21 -20.01 -0.03
N GLU A 436 2.05 -20.58 -0.34
CA GLU A 436 1.89 -22.00 -0.74
C GLU A 436 2.63 -22.30 -2.05
N GLU A 437 2.56 -21.39 -3.04
CA GLU A 437 3.25 -21.55 -4.33
C GLU A 437 4.77 -21.65 -4.15
N VAL A 438 5.35 -20.85 -3.26
CA VAL A 438 6.78 -20.94 -2.94
C VAL A 438 7.12 -22.25 -2.25
N ALA A 439 6.25 -22.75 -1.37
CA ALA A 439 6.43 -24.05 -0.74
C ALA A 439 6.38 -25.18 -1.77
N TYR A 440 5.43 -25.18 -2.68
CA TYR A 440 5.34 -26.15 -3.79
C TYR A 440 6.56 -26.07 -4.73
N ALA A 441 6.98 -24.86 -5.10
CA ALA A 441 8.13 -24.65 -5.98
C ALA A 441 9.46 -25.11 -5.40
N SER A 442 9.53 -25.42 -4.10
CA SER A 442 10.70 -26.04 -3.49
C SER A 442 10.93 -27.50 -3.93
N GLY A 443 9.89 -28.17 -4.44
CA GLY A 443 9.90 -29.59 -4.75
C GLY A 443 9.91 -30.52 -3.53
N LEU A 444 9.91 -29.97 -2.32
CA LEU A 444 9.97 -30.73 -1.07
C LEU A 444 8.56 -31.07 -0.54
N VAL A 445 7.55 -30.31 -0.96
CA VAL A 445 6.20 -30.29 -0.38
C VAL A 445 5.19 -30.95 -1.32
N GLY A 446 4.40 -31.87 -0.79
CA GLY A 446 3.31 -32.53 -1.49
C GLY A 446 2.01 -31.72 -1.45
N GLU A 447 1.60 -31.28 -0.27
CA GLU A 447 0.47 -30.35 -0.07
C GLU A 447 0.90 -29.20 0.85
N ALA A 448 0.32 -28.01 0.64
CA ALA A 448 0.56 -26.84 1.46
C ALA A 448 -0.74 -26.08 1.75
N ALA A 449 -0.86 -25.53 2.97
CA ALA A 449 -1.90 -24.60 3.35
C ALA A 449 -1.32 -23.51 4.25
N ALA A 450 -1.37 -22.27 3.79
CA ALA A 450 -0.99 -21.11 4.57
C ALA A 450 -2.20 -20.47 5.24
N LEU A 451 -2.08 -20.12 6.51
CA LEU A 451 -3.14 -19.58 7.35
C LEU A 451 -2.63 -18.42 8.20
N GLY A 452 -3.51 -17.46 8.48
CA GLY A 452 -3.26 -16.42 9.45
C GLY A 452 -3.69 -16.85 10.85
N LEU A 453 -2.75 -16.94 11.81
CA LEU A 453 -3.05 -17.14 13.22
C LEU A 453 -2.99 -15.80 13.97
N PRO A 454 -3.88 -15.54 14.94
CA PRO A 454 -3.81 -14.33 15.75
C PRO A 454 -2.41 -14.18 16.39
N HIS A 455 -1.83 -12.98 16.30
CA HIS A 455 -0.52 -12.68 16.87
C HIS A 455 -0.51 -11.27 17.46
N ALA A 456 -0.05 -11.13 18.70
CA ALA A 456 -0.15 -9.89 19.47
C ALA A 456 0.54 -8.68 18.81
N VAL A 457 1.64 -8.91 18.09
CA VAL A 457 2.42 -7.83 17.45
C VAL A 457 2.12 -7.69 15.97
N LEU A 458 1.97 -8.80 15.25
CA LEU A 458 1.88 -8.79 13.78
C LEU A 458 0.43 -8.60 13.26
N GLY A 459 -0.57 -8.67 14.15
CA GLY A 459 -1.97 -8.84 13.81
C GLY A 459 -2.27 -10.31 13.52
N GLN A 460 -1.65 -10.88 12.49
CA GLN A 460 -1.64 -12.33 12.25
C GLN A 460 -0.21 -12.80 11.97
N ALA A 461 0.17 -13.96 12.49
CA ALA A 461 1.36 -14.70 12.08
C ALA A 461 0.99 -15.66 10.94
N ILE A 462 1.86 -15.77 9.95
CA ILE A 462 1.68 -16.77 8.89
C ILE A 462 2.09 -18.14 9.44
N ALA A 463 1.14 -19.06 9.45
CA ALA A 463 1.37 -20.48 9.70
C ALA A 463 1.26 -21.24 8.36
N LEU A 464 2.21 -22.14 8.11
CA LEU A 464 2.26 -22.96 6.91
C LEU A 464 2.22 -24.43 7.32
N LEU A 465 1.15 -25.13 6.94
CA LEU A 465 1.04 -26.59 7.07
C LEU A 465 1.49 -27.21 5.76
N VAL A 466 2.34 -28.23 5.85
CA VAL A 466 2.86 -28.92 4.68
C VAL A 466 2.86 -30.43 4.88
N THR A 467 2.71 -31.16 3.78
CA THR A 467 2.98 -32.58 3.76
C THR A 467 4.22 -32.86 2.91
N PRO A 468 5.02 -33.91 3.20
CA PRO A 468 6.16 -34.26 2.36
C PRO A 468 5.75 -34.62 0.94
N ALA A 469 6.59 -34.26 -0.05
CA ALA A 469 6.48 -34.83 -1.38
C ALA A 469 6.82 -36.32 -1.35
N PRO A 470 6.29 -37.15 -2.27
CA PRO A 470 6.56 -38.59 -2.29
C PRO A 470 8.07 -38.88 -2.29
N GLY A 471 8.52 -39.67 -1.30
CA GLY A 471 9.93 -40.08 -1.17
C GLY A 471 10.88 -39.01 -0.59
N VAL A 472 10.36 -37.89 -0.12
CA VAL A 472 11.15 -36.80 0.45
C VAL A 472 11.04 -36.82 1.98
N ALA A 473 12.20 -36.81 2.66
CA ALA A 473 12.27 -36.49 4.09
C ALA A 473 12.22 -34.95 4.23
N LEU A 474 11.09 -34.46 4.72
CA LEU A 474 10.83 -33.02 4.85
C LEU A 474 11.26 -32.51 6.22
N GLU A 475 12.09 -31.47 6.25
CA GLU A 475 12.50 -30.77 7.46
C GLU A 475 11.94 -29.34 7.47
N ARG A 476 11.55 -28.87 8.66
CA ARG A 476 11.01 -27.51 8.86
C ARG A 476 11.97 -26.43 8.34
N ASP A 477 13.24 -26.55 8.65
CA ASP A 477 14.25 -25.55 8.28
C ASP A 477 14.47 -25.48 6.76
N SER A 478 14.33 -26.60 6.05
CA SER A 478 14.41 -26.63 4.59
C SER A 478 13.26 -25.87 3.93
N VAL A 479 12.03 -26.01 4.46
CA VAL A 479 10.86 -25.25 3.99
C VAL A 479 11.04 -23.76 4.28
N LEU A 480 11.49 -23.41 5.48
CA LEU A 480 11.73 -22.02 5.86
C LEU A 480 12.85 -21.39 5.01
N ALA A 481 13.91 -22.13 4.71
CA ALA A 481 15.00 -21.67 3.84
C ALA A 481 14.47 -21.37 2.43
N ALA A 482 13.62 -22.25 1.85
CA ALA A 482 13.00 -22.03 0.56
C ALA A 482 12.10 -20.78 0.57
N CYS A 483 11.30 -20.58 1.63
CA CYS A 483 10.47 -19.39 1.80
C CYS A 483 11.32 -18.11 1.92
N ARG A 484 12.37 -18.12 2.75
CA ARG A 484 13.28 -16.97 2.92
C ARG A 484 14.02 -16.57 1.65
N ALA A 485 14.33 -17.53 0.79
CA ALA A 485 15.01 -17.27 -0.47
C ALA A 485 14.12 -16.51 -1.48
N ARG A 486 12.81 -16.72 -1.43
CA ARG A 486 11.87 -16.25 -2.47
C ARG A 486 10.83 -15.25 -1.98
N LEU A 487 10.53 -15.22 -0.68
CA LEU A 487 9.53 -14.33 -0.10
C LEU A 487 10.17 -13.15 0.63
N PRO A 488 9.54 -11.96 0.60
CA PRO A 488 9.89 -10.88 1.51
C PRO A 488 9.75 -11.31 2.97
N GLY A 489 10.51 -10.69 3.88
CA GLY A 489 10.54 -11.10 5.29
C GLY A 489 9.18 -11.15 5.98
N TYR A 490 8.26 -10.23 5.63
CA TYR A 490 6.90 -10.20 6.19
C TYR A 490 5.98 -11.33 5.69
N MET A 491 6.35 -12.03 4.60
CA MET A 491 5.61 -13.18 4.05
C MET A 491 6.18 -14.53 4.49
N VAL A 492 7.34 -14.54 5.13
CA VAL A 492 7.97 -15.78 5.61
C VAL A 492 7.13 -16.35 6.76
N PRO A 493 6.71 -17.63 6.69
CA PRO A 493 5.96 -18.25 7.77
C PRO A 493 6.72 -18.18 9.11
N LEU A 494 6.03 -17.75 10.15
CA LEU A 494 6.55 -17.80 11.52
C LEU A 494 6.43 -19.20 12.12
N TRP A 495 5.45 -19.95 11.65
CA TRP A 495 5.16 -21.31 12.06
C TRP A 495 5.10 -22.22 10.84
N VAL A 496 5.81 -23.34 10.90
CA VAL A 496 5.71 -24.44 9.91
C VAL A 496 5.37 -25.72 10.64
N GLU A 497 4.31 -26.38 10.23
CA GLU A 497 3.89 -27.69 10.75
C GLU A 497 3.91 -28.71 9.62
N ILE A 498 4.66 -29.79 9.84
CA ILE A 498 4.73 -30.92 8.91
C ILE A 498 3.70 -31.96 9.37
N ARG A 499 2.83 -32.39 8.46
CA ARG A 499 1.83 -33.44 8.70
C ARG A 499 2.07 -34.64 7.79
N ASP A 500 1.80 -35.81 8.32
CA ASP A 500 1.81 -37.02 7.52
C ASP A 500 0.45 -37.21 6.80
N GLY A 501 0.52 -37.76 5.58
CA GLY A 501 -0.67 -38.05 4.77
C GLY A 501 -1.19 -36.84 3.98
N VAL A 502 -2.51 -36.68 3.89
CA VAL A 502 -3.18 -35.60 3.15
C VAL A 502 -3.80 -34.59 4.12
N LEU A 503 -3.84 -33.31 3.72
CA LEU A 503 -4.51 -32.29 4.52
C LEU A 503 -6.04 -32.48 4.49
N PRO A 504 -6.76 -32.15 5.59
CA PRO A 504 -8.22 -32.24 5.67
C PRO A 504 -8.90 -31.49 4.52
N ARG A 505 -9.98 -32.10 4.00
CA ARG A 505 -10.75 -31.52 2.89
C ARG A 505 -12.20 -31.30 3.29
N ASN A 506 -12.77 -30.21 2.78
CA ASN A 506 -14.19 -29.93 2.88
C ASN A 506 -15.01 -30.86 1.93
N PRO A 507 -16.37 -30.87 2.02
CA PRO A 507 -17.23 -31.71 1.17
C PRO A 507 -17.04 -31.45 -0.34
N ASN A 508 -16.50 -30.32 -0.73
CA ASN A 508 -16.21 -29.96 -2.13
C ASN A 508 -14.80 -30.40 -2.59
N GLY A 509 -14.07 -31.17 -1.78
CA GLY A 509 -12.74 -31.69 -2.08
C GLY A 509 -11.59 -30.66 -1.94
N LYS A 510 -11.87 -29.44 -1.49
CA LYS A 510 -10.86 -28.40 -1.22
C LYS A 510 -10.29 -28.54 0.19
N ILE A 511 -9.05 -28.13 0.40
CA ILE A 511 -8.44 -28.09 1.75
C ILE A 511 -9.34 -27.28 2.69
N ASP A 512 -9.68 -27.85 3.82
CA ASP A 512 -10.56 -27.25 4.83
C ASP A 512 -9.77 -26.30 5.74
N ARG A 513 -9.49 -25.09 5.22
CA ARG A 513 -8.76 -24.06 5.97
C ARG A 513 -9.43 -23.64 7.29
N PRO A 514 -10.77 -23.50 7.39
CA PRO A 514 -11.42 -23.22 8.67
C PRO A 514 -11.18 -24.27 9.74
N LEU A 515 -11.16 -25.55 9.36
CA LEU A 515 -10.83 -26.65 10.29
C LEU A 515 -9.37 -26.56 10.74
N LEU A 516 -8.45 -26.43 9.77
CA LEU A 516 -7.01 -26.30 10.04
C LEU A 516 -6.69 -25.09 10.91
N ALA A 517 -7.33 -23.93 10.68
CA ALA A 517 -7.15 -22.74 11.49
C ALA A 517 -7.54 -22.94 12.95
N ARG A 518 -8.66 -23.67 13.21
CA ARG A 518 -9.10 -24.00 14.58
C ARG A 518 -8.14 -24.95 15.29
N GLU A 519 -7.61 -25.95 14.57
CA GLU A 519 -6.64 -26.90 15.12
C GLU A 519 -5.32 -26.22 15.48
N LEU A 520 -4.80 -25.41 14.53
CA LEU A 520 -3.54 -24.67 14.72
C LEU A 520 -3.63 -23.60 15.80
N ALA A 521 -4.75 -22.87 15.90
CA ALA A 521 -4.91 -21.85 16.92
C ALA A 521 -4.77 -22.43 18.33
N ARG A 522 -5.25 -23.66 18.56
CA ARG A 522 -5.08 -24.37 19.84
C ARG A 522 -3.61 -24.76 20.09
N ALA A 523 -2.93 -25.28 19.06
CA ALA A 523 -1.53 -25.70 19.18
C ALA A 523 -0.60 -24.48 19.36
N TYR A 524 -0.88 -23.41 18.66
CA TYR A 524 -0.11 -22.16 18.69
C TYR A 524 -0.23 -21.45 20.05
N ALA A 525 -1.44 -21.35 20.61
CA ALA A 525 -1.68 -20.76 21.92
C ALA A 525 -0.95 -21.50 23.05
N VAL A 526 -0.85 -22.82 22.98
CA VAL A 526 -0.12 -23.65 23.96
C VAL A 526 1.39 -23.38 23.90
N GLN A 527 1.97 -23.15 22.72
CA GLN A 527 3.42 -22.94 22.56
C GLN A 527 3.86 -21.52 22.81
N THR A 528 3.01 -20.52 22.54
CA THR A 528 3.36 -19.10 22.73
C THR A 528 3.08 -18.59 24.14
N GLY A 529 2.47 -19.40 25.02
CA GLY A 529 2.12 -19.02 26.38
C GLY A 529 0.95 -18.05 26.47
N ASP A 530 0.21 -17.81 25.40
CA ASP A 530 -0.97 -16.94 25.31
C ASP A 530 -2.28 -17.69 25.67
N ALA A 531 -2.17 -18.79 26.42
CA ALA A 531 -3.35 -19.51 26.94
C ALA A 531 -3.82 -18.85 28.24
N ALA A 532 -4.69 -17.82 28.12
CA ALA A 532 -5.60 -17.39 29.18
C ALA A 532 -6.84 -16.73 28.57
#